data_426899aace6bbef7a65aae6dbdf79f0f
#
_entry.id   426899aace6bbef7a65aae6dbdf79f0f
#
_cell.length_a   1.000
_cell.length_b   1.000
_cell.length_c   1.000
_cell.angle_alpha   90.00
_cell.angle_beta   90.00
_cell.angle_gamma   90.00
#
_symmetry.space_group_name_H-M   'P 1'
#
loop_
_entity.id
_entity.type
_entity.pdbx_description
1 polymer ?
#
loop_
_entity_poly.entity_id
_entity_poly.type
_entity_poly.pdbx_seq_one_letter_code
_entity_poly.pdbx_strand_id
1 'polypeptide(L)'
;MNFKMKHTAAGRISKGLKITFALSALFVLAGVSCARKHSSETINRIVCLSPSGMEILYALDAEDLVVARTDFCDFPEEAKQLPSVGGFDGSTLSIESILEYKADFVYGAKGIHDLVANQLEQFGIKVFLSDVESINDIFEEIKYIAALTHREKSGEQLVQTLQAEFNETKNSFTGKRVFYELWNAPYQSAGGSSFMNDVIEYAGGKNIFADIKDAYPIVSEEAIVARNPEVVIISAMNGISVEEICSRPAWKNVDAVKNKRVYLVDADIFTRPGPRVINAVKELNSLLDF
;
A
#
# COMPACT_ATOMS: atom_id res chain seq x y z
N MET A 1 21.39 40.83 41.77
CA MET A 1 20.62 41.66 42.69
C MET A 1 19.59 40.76 43.29
N ASN A 2 19.91 40.06 44.33
CA ASN A 2 19.73 40.17 45.76
C ASN A 2 18.30 40.68 46.16
N PHE A 3 17.56 39.85 46.88
CA PHE A 3 17.16 39.88 48.28
C PHE A 3 16.06 38.85 48.53
N LYS A 4 16.29 37.77 49.25
CA LYS A 4 16.25 37.47 50.69
C LYS A 4 14.86 37.52 51.34
N MET A 5 14.40 36.28 51.67
CA MET A 5 13.95 35.75 52.96
C MET A 5 13.28 36.73 53.97
N LYS A 6 12.19 36.27 54.59
CA LYS A 6 12.13 36.06 56.04
C LYS A 6 10.92 35.26 56.52
N HIS A 7 11.24 34.34 57.37
CA HIS A 7 10.54 33.58 58.40
C HIS A 7 9.60 34.38 59.33
N THR A 8 8.64 33.68 59.90
CA THR A 8 8.44 33.33 61.33
C THR A 8 6.94 33.08 61.53
N ALA A 9 6.38 32.33 62.41
CA ALA A 9 6.67 31.36 63.41
C ALA A 9 5.33 31.01 64.13
N ALA A 10 5.14 29.76 64.38
CA ALA A 10 4.66 29.10 65.55
C ALA A 10 3.49 29.69 66.39
N GLY A 11 2.55 28.84 66.67
CA GLY A 11 1.54 29.03 67.74
C GLY A 11 0.77 27.73 67.99
N ARG A 12 0.92 27.26 69.15
CA ARG A 12 0.81 26.00 69.85
C ARG A 12 -0.60 25.77 70.46
N ILE A 13 -1.05 24.48 70.45
CA ILE A 13 -1.74 23.67 71.48
C ILE A 13 -3.20 24.07 71.84
N SER A 14 -4.14 23.08 71.71
CA SER A 14 -4.64 22.38 72.91
C SER A 14 -5.57 21.21 72.60
N LYS A 15 -5.48 20.24 73.43
CA LYS A 15 -6.16 18.96 73.56
C LYS A 15 -7.67 19.07 73.70
N GLY A 16 -8.39 18.13 73.16
CA GLY A 16 -9.79 17.85 73.47
C GLY A 16 -10.20 16.48 72.96
N LEU A 17 -9.96 15.48 73.80
CA LEU A 17 -10.45 14.11 73.75
C LEU A 17 -11.97 14.07 73.91
N LYS A 18 -12.70 13.39 73.00
CA LYS A 18 -13.84 12.52 73.37
C LYS A 18 -14.27 11.64 72.25
N ILE A 19 -14.25 10.39 72.60
CA ILE A 19 -14.73 9.16 71.96
C ILE A 19 -16.24 9.26 71.77
N THR A 20 -16.78 8.84 70.60
CA THR A 20 -17.97 7.99 70.51
C THR A 20 -18.26 7.46 69.13
N PHE A 21 -18.29 6.12 69.06
CA PHE A 21 -19.10 5.21 68.28
C PHE A 21 -19.22 5.35 66.73
N ALA A 22 -18.54 4.47 66.07
CA ALA A 22 -18.99 3.42 65.15
C ALA A 22 -20.36 3.63 64.47
N LEU A 23 -20.32 3.73 63.17
CA LEU A 23 -21.18 2.97 62.25
C LEU A 23 -20.45 2.79 60.95
N SER A 24 -20.04 1.57 60.71
CA SER A 24 -19.53 1.02 59.49
C SER A 24 -20.59 1.09 58.38
N ALA A 25 -20.38 1.97 57.42
CA ALA A 25 -21.01 1.89 56.12
C ALA A 25 -19.93 1.51 55.12
N LEU A 26 -19.81 0.20 54.89
CA LEU A 26 -19.00 -0.43 53.86
C LEU A 26 -19.64 -0.03 52.50
N PHE A 27 -19.23 1.10 51.94
CA PHE A 27 -19.50 1.40 50.53
C PHE A 27 -18.56 0.53 49.69
N VAL A 28 -19.06 -0.63 49.33
CA VAL A 28 -18.50 -1.41 48.21
C VAL A 28 -18.77 -0.58 46.96
N LEU A 29 -17.81 0.23 46.58
CA LEU A 29 -17.69 0.78 45.25
C LEU A 29 -17.37 -0.42 44.34
N ALA A 30 -18.42 -1.09 43.86
CA ALA A 30 -18.34 -1.92 42.68
C ALA A 30 -17.94 -0.99 41.53
N GLY A 31 -16.63 -0.87 41.34
CA GLY A 31 -16.08 -0.32 40.12
C GLY A 31 -16.55 -1.17 38.96
N VAL A 32 -17.67 -0.77 38.37
CA VAL A 32 -18.01 -1.22 37.01
C VAL A 32 -16.93 -0.64 36.13
N SER A 33 -15.82 -1.37 36.02
CA SER A 33 -14.88 -1.23 34.94
C SER A 33 -15.66 -1.57 33.67
N CYS A 34 -16.25 -0.53 33.06
CA CYS A 34 -16.63 -0.58 31.66
C CYS A 34 -15.31 -0.75 30.89
N ALA A 35 -14.76 -1.95 30.91
CA ALA A 35 -13.91 -2.40 29.83
C ALA A 35 -14.78 -2.19 28.58
N ARG A 36 -14.54 -1.08 27.85
CA ARG A 36 -14.93 -1.00 26.45
C ARG A 36 -14.38 -2.28 25.84
N LYS A 37 -15.24 -3.29 25.73
CA LYS A 37 -15.04 -4.32 24.75
C LYS A 37 -14.82 -3.54 23.45
N HIS A 38 -13.59 -3.49 22.98
CA HIS A 38 -13.33 -3.33 21.58
C HIS A 38 -14.07 -4.52 20.98
N SER A 39 -15.30 -4.34 20.58
CA SER A 39 -15.93 -5.24 19.65
C SER A 39 -15.02 -5.13 18.43
N SER A 40 -14.23 -6.15 18.15
CA SER A 40 -13.66 -6.32 16.84
C SER A 40 -14.88 -6.33 15.92
N GLU A 41 -15.16 -5.20 15.28
CA GLU A 41 -16.23 -5.13 14.29
C GLU A 41 -15.83 -6.14 13.23
N THR A 42 -16.56 -7.24 13.19
CA THR A 42 -16.33 -8.31 12.24
C THR A 42 -16.72 -7.77 10.87
N ILE A 43 -15.78 -7.73 9.96
CA ILE A 43 -16.03 -7.38 8.57
C ILE A 43 -16.70 -8.57 7.89
N ASN A 44 -17.85 -8.32 7.26
CA ASN A 44 -18.65 -9.36 6.60
C ASN A 44 -18.93 -9.04 5.13
N ARG A 45 -18.83 -7.77 4.72
CA ARG A 45 -19.22 -7.32 3.39
C ARG A 45 -18.23 -6.28 2.87
N ILE A 46 -17.38 -6.71 1.97
CA ILE A 46 -16.31 -5.87 1.40
C ILE A 46 -16.72 -5.45 -0.02
N VAL A 47 -16.64 -4.15 -0.30
CA VAL A 47 -16.54 -3.66 -1.68
C VAL A 47 -15.07 -3.34 -1.96
N CYS A 48 -14.50 -4.01 -2.95
CA CYS A 48 -13.11 -3.84 -3.32
C CYS A 48 -12.97 -2.93 -4.53
N LEU A 49 -12.33 -1.78 -4.33
CA LEU A 49 -12.07 -0.78 -5.37
C LEU A 49 -10.64 -0.90 -5.93
N SER A 50 -9.74 -1.57 -5.18
CA SER A 50 -8.33 -1.71 -5.51
C SER A 50 -8.04 -3.06 -6.19
N PRO A 51 -7.48 -3.10 -7.40
CA PRO A 51 -7.06 -4.35 -8.04
C PRO A 51 -6.07 -5.17 -7.21
N SER A 52 -5.06 -4.52 -6.61
CA SER A 52 -4.12 -5.19 -5.70
C SER A 52 -4.79 -5.70 -4.43
N GLY A 53 -5.76 -4.93 -3.90
CA GLY A 53 -6.57 -5.35 -2.77
C GLY A 53 -7.41 -6.59 -3.06
N MET A 54 -7.96 -6.71 -4.27
CA MET A 54 -8.66 -7.91 -4.72
C MET A 54 -7.74 -9.13 -4.72
N GLU A 55 -6.52 -8.98 -5.25
CA GLU A 55 -5.52 -10.04 -5.24
C GLU A 55 -5.17 -10.49 -3.82
N ILE A 56 -5.03 -9.55 -2.88
CA ILE A 56 -4.77 -9.85 -1.47
C ILE A 56 -5.95 -10.61 -0.86
N LEU A 57 -7.19 -10.16 -1.06
CA LEU A 57 -8.38 -10.83 -0.51
C LEU A 57 -8.50 -12.28 -0.98
N TYR A 58 -8.29 -12.54 -2.28
CA TYR A 58 -8.30 -13.91 -2.81
C TYR A 58 -7.11 -14.74 -2.30
N ALA A 59 -5.92 -14.16 -2.20
CA ALA A 59 -4.75 -14.87 -1.66
C ALA A 59 -4.86 -15.20 -0.17
N LEU A 60 -5.78 -14.54 0.54
CA LEU A 60 -6.10 -14.79 1.95
C LEU A 60 -7.28 -15.77 2.15
N ASP A 61 -7.88 -16.30 1.09
CA ASP A 61 -9.13 -17.07 1.13
C ASP A 61 -10.28 -16.25 1.78
N ALA A 62 -10.36 -14.95 1.46
CA ALA A 62 -11.35 -14.00 2.00
C ALA A 62 -12.33 -13.49 0.92
N GLU A 63 -12.38 -14.14 -0.24
CA GLU A 63 -13.28 -13.81 -1.35
C GLU A 63 -14.75 -13.95 -0.99
N ASP A 64 -15.09 -14.81 -0.04
CA ASP A 64 -16.44 -15.00 0.49
C ASP A 64 -17.04 -13.74 1.14
N LEU A 65 -16.16 -12.81 1.54
CA LEU A 65 -16.56 -11.52 2.10
C LEU A 65 -16.78 -10.44 1.03
N VAL A 66 -16.30 -10.66 -0.21
CA VAL A 66 -16.37 -9.64 -1.27
C VAL A 66 -17.72 -9.67 -1.94
N VAL A 67 -18.44 -8.54 -1.89
CA VAL A 67 -19.80 -8.42 -2.43
C VAL A 67 -19.87 -7.65 -3.73
N ALA A 68 -18.88 -6.80 -4.02
CA ALA A 68 -18.78 -6.06 -5.29
C ALA A 68 -17.34 -5.54 -5.50
N ARG A 69 -17.05 -5.13 -6.73
CA ARG A 69 -15.73 -4.71 -7.19
C ARG A 69 -15.78 -3.57 -8.19
N THR A 70 -14.63 -2.99 -8.54
CA THR A 70 -14.51 -2.17 -9.77
C THR A 70 -14.28 -3.05 -10.99
N ASP A 71 -14.44 -2.49 -12.19
CA ASP A 71 -14.17 -3.19 -13.44
C ASP A 71 -12.72 -3.67 -13.56
N PHE A 72 -11.78 -2.98 -12.89
CA PHE A 72 -10.35 -3.28 -12.89
C PHE A 72 -9.90 -4.31 -11.84
N CYS A 73 -10.78 -4.70 -10.92
CA CYS A 73 -10.54 -5.81 -10.00
C CYS A 73 -10.88 -7.14 -10.70
N ASP A 74 -10.04 -7.55 -11.63
CA ASP A 74 -10.29 -8.61 -12.61
C ASP A 74 -9.41 -9.85 -12.43
N PHE A 75 -8.60 -9.88 -11.39
CA PHE A 75 -7.78 -11.03 -11.02
C PHE A 75 -8.06 -11.49 -9.57
N PRO A 76 -8.18 -12.82 -9.35
CA PRO A 76 -8.20 -13.89 -10.38
C PRO A 76 -9.46 -13.82 -11.26
N GLU A 77 -9.53 -14.65 -12.31
CA GLU A 77 -10.62 -14.61 -13.30
C GLU A 77 -12.02 -14.74 -12.66
N GLU A 78 -12.12 -15.49 -11.58
CA GLU A 78 -13.34 -15.67 -10.79
C GLU A 78 -13.88 -14.37 -10.22
N ALA A 79 -13.00 -13.41 -9.91
CA ALA A 79 -13.38 -12.10 -9.40
C ALA A 79 -14.30 -11.35 -10.38
N LYS A 80 -14.16 -11.59 -11.70
CA LYS A 80 -15.00 -10.97 -12.74
C LYS A 80 -16.48 -11.34 -12.64
N GLN A 81 -16.81 -12.41 -11.92
CA GLN A 81 -18.19 -12.82 -11.68
C GLN A 81 -18.90 -11.95 -10.64
N LEU A 82 -18.15 -11.20 -9.82
CA LEU A 82 -18.71 -10.29 -8.85
C LEU A 82 -19.31 -9.05 -9.54
N PRO A 83 -20.39 -8.49 -9.00
CA PRO A 83 -20.97 -7.26 -9.52
C PRO A 83 -19.98 -6.10 -9.54
N SER A 84 -20.07 -5.24 -10.56
CA SER A 84 -19.27 -4.03 -10.66
C SER A 84 -20.00 -2.83 -10.05
N VAL A 85 -19.24 -1.96 -9.37
CA VAL A 85 -19.69 -0.65 -8.89
C VAL A 85 -19.16 0.49 -9.77
N GLY A 86 -18.54 0.19 -10.90
CA GLY A 86 -18.03 1.16 -11.88
C GLY A 86 -16.56 0.99 -12.22
N GLY A 87 -15.98 2.05 -12.78
CA GLY A 87 -14.60 2.07 -13.29
C GLY A 87 -13.53 2.23 -12.23
N PHE A 88 -12.41 2.85 -12.63
CA PHE A 88 -11.18 2.87 -11.83
C PHE A 88 -11.16 3.98 -10.76
N ASP A 89 -11.68 5.14 -11.07
CA ASP A 89 -11.55 6.33 -10.24
C ASP A 89 -12.89 6.86 -9.72
N GLY A 90 -12.82 7.84 -8.81
CA GLY A 90 -14.00 8.43 -8.19
C GLY A 90 -14.99 9.10 -9.16
N SER A 91 -14.59 9.39 -10.41
CA SER A 91 -15.47 9.98 -11.43
C SER A 91 -16.33 8.93 -12.15
N THR A 92 -15.91 7.68 -12.11
CA THR A 92 -16.54 6.54 -12.78
C THR A 92 -17.18 5.55 -11.81
N LEU A 93 -17.00 5.75 -10.49
CA LEU A 93 -17.60 4.95 -9.43
C LEU A 93 -18.97 5.52 -9.02
N SER A 94 -19.91 4.64 -8.72
CA SER A 94 -21.22 5.00 -8.16
C SER A 94 -21.25 4.76 -6.66
N ILE A 95 -21.33 5.85 -5.89
CA ILE A 95 -21.50 5.79 -4.44
C ILE A 95 -22.82 5.06 -4.08
N GLU A 96 -23.89 5.37 -4.80
CA GLU A 96 -25.20 4.73 -4.62
C GLU A 96 -25.09 3.21 -4.80
N SER A 97 -24.39 2.74 -5.83
CA SER A 97 -24.16 1.31 -6.05
C SER A 97 -23.37 0.68 -4.91
N ILE A 98 -22.35 1.36 -4.38
CA ILE A 98 -21.58 0.86 -3.23
C ILE A 98 -22.48 0.72 -2.00
N LEU A 99 -23.36 1.70 -1.75
CA LEU A 99 -24.30 1.69 -0.64
C LEU A 99 -25.37 0.56 -0.76
N GLU A 100 -25.82 0.25 -1.97
CA GLU A 100 -26.77 -0.83 -2.23
C GLU A 100 -26.21 -2.20 -1.80
N TYR A 101 -24.91 -2.42 -1.92
CA TYR A 101 -24.25 -3.65 -1.46
C TYR A 101 -24.13 -3.74 0.06
N LYS A 102 -24.53 -2.69 0.81
CA LYS A 102 -24.48 -2.65 2.29
C LYS A 102 -23.10 -3.09 2.82
N ALA A 103 -22.06 -2.57 2.20
CA ALA A 103 -20.69 -2.83 2.64
C ALA A 103 -20.47 -2.29 4.05
N ASP A 104 -19.80 -3.05 4.89
CA ASP A 104 -19.28 -2.59 6.18
C ASP A 104 -17.79 -2.19 6.07
N PHE A 105 -17.16 -2.57 4.97
CA PHE A 105 -15.77 -2.23 4.67
C PHE A 105 -15.57 -1.97 3.17
N VAL A 106 -14.80 -0.93 2.85
CA VAL A 106 -14.38 -0.62 1.48
C VAL A 106 -12.86 -0.60 1.41
N TYR A 107 -12.31 -1.32 0.45
CA TYR A 107 -10.86 -1.41 0.22
C TYR A 107 -10.50 -0.65 -1.05
N GLY A 108 -9.84 0.48 -0.92
CA GLY A 108 -9.43 1.35 -2.03
C GLY A 108 -7.92 1.56 -2.10
N ALA A 109 -7.51 2.53 -2.92
CA ALA A 109 -6.13 2.97 -3.07
C ALA A 109 -6.04 4.48 -2.84
N LYS A 110 -5.07 4.91 -2.06
CA LYS A 110 -4.77 6.31 -1.76
C LYS A 110 -4.37 7.06 -3.04
N GLY A 111 -4.74 8.33 -3.12
CA GLY A 111 -4.51 9.14 -4.31
C GLY A 111 -5.55 8.94 -5.41
N ILE A 112 -6.24 7.80 -5.42
CA ILE A 112 -7.26 7.45 -6.43
C ILE A 112 -8.67 7.55 -5.82
N HIS A 113 -8.88 6.97 -4.64
CA HIS A 113 -10.20 6.81 -4.04
C HIS A 113 -10.47 7.74 -2.84
N ASP A 114 -9.60 8.74 -2.57
CA ASP A 114 -9.73 9.62 -1.38
C ASP A 114 -11.08 10.35 -1.31
N LEU A 115 -11.57 10.85 -2.44
CA LEU A 115 -12.87 11.53 -2.48
C LEU A 115 -14.04 10.59 -2.21
N VAL A 116 -13.97 9.37 -2.75
CA VAL A 116 -14.97 8.32 -2.53
C VAL A 116 -14.93 7.86 -1.07
N ALA A 117 -13.74 7.68 -0.50
CA ALA A 117 -13.55 7.33 0.91
C ALA A 117 -14.20 8.35 1.85
N ASN A 118 -13.90 9.64 1.66
CA ASN A 118 -14.49 10.72 2.45
C ASN A 118 -16.02 10.75 2.40
N GLN A 119 -16.63 10.38 1.26
CA GLN A 119 -18.08 10.31 1.14
C GLN A 119 -18.65 9.08 1.85
N LEU A 120 -18.03 7.91 1.66
CA LEU A 120 -18.49 6.65 2.28
C LEU A 120 -18.39 6.68 3.81
N GLU A 121 -17.36 7.31 4.36
CA GLU A 121 -17.20 7.48 5.80
C GLU A 121 -18.34 8.30 6.43
N GLN A 122 -18.93 9.26 5.69
CA GLN A 122 -20.11 10.00 6.16
C GLN A 122 -21.34 9.11 6.32
N PHE A 123 -21.39 7.99 5.60
CA PHE A 123 -22.44 6.96 5.74
C PHE A 123 -22.08 5.89 6.79
N GLY A 124 -20.97 6.05 7.50
CA GLY A 124 -20.52 5.12 8.55
C GLY A 124 -19.84 3.87 8.02
N ILE A 125 -19.46 3.84 6.74
CA ILE A 125 -18.69 2.74 6.14
C ILE A 125 -17.23 2.92 6.50
N LYS A 126 -16.58 1.85 6.97
CA LYS A 126 -15.15 1.84 7.21
C LYS A 126 -14.40 1.73 5.88
N VAL A 127 -13.49 2.66 5.62
CA VAL A 127 -12.66 2.65 4.40
C VAL A 127 -11.20 2.46 4.76
N PHE A 128 -10.53 1.58 4.03
CA PHE A 128 -9.08 1.45 4.03
C PHE A 128 -8.54 1.82 2.66
N LEU A 129 -7.57 2.71 2.64
CA LEU A 129 -6.86 3.12 1.43
C LEU A 129 -5.43 2.58 1.49
N SER A 130 -5.11 1.66 0.59
CA SER A 130 -3.76 1.14 0.38
C SER A 130 -2.81 2.28 0.01
N ASP A 131 -1.69 2.37 0.72
CA ASP A 131 -0.64 3.39 0.54
C ASP A 131 0.73 2.69 0.52
N VAL A 132 0.97 1.91 -0.52
CA VAL A 132 2.16 1.07 -0.65
C VAL A 132 3.27 1.82 -1.38
N GLU A 133 4.38 2.05 -0.70
CA GLU A 133 5.60 2.66 -1.24
C GLU A 133 6.76 1.66 -1.37
N SER A 134 6.70 0.53 -0.67
CA SER A 134 7.75 -0.50 -0.66
C SER A 134 7.17 -1.92 -0.72
N ILE A 135 8.02 -2.90 -1.04
CA ILE A 135 7.64 -4.33 -0.94
C ILE A 135 7.31 -4.71 0.51
N ASN A 136 7.95 -4.08 1.49
CA ASN A 136 7.62 -4.34 2.89
C ASN A 136 6.21 -3.87 3.24
N ASP A 137 5.75 -2.76 2.66
CA ASP A 137 4.38 -2.27 2.90
C ASP A 137 3.35 -3.27 2.37
N ILE A 138 3.64 -3.98 1.26
CA ILE A 138 2.77 -5.07 0.77
C ILE A 138 2.63 -6.16 1.83
N PHE A 139 3.72 -6.55 2.49
CA PHE A 139 3.67 -7.57 3.55
C PHE A 139 2.88 -7.11 4.77
N GLU A 140 3.04 -5.85 5.18
CA GLU A 140 2.28 -5.28 6.29
C GLU A 140 0.80 -5.14 5.93
N GLU A 141 0.47 -4.75 4.71
CA GLU A 141 -0.91 -4.67 4.22
C GLU A 141 -1.58 -6.05 4.18
N ILE A 142 -0.89 -7.08 3.69
CA ILE A 142 -1.38 -8.47 3.73
C ILE A 142 -1.72 -8.89 5.17
N LYS A 143 -0.83 -8.64 6.14
CA LYS A 143 -1.07 -8.95 7.55
C LYS A 143 -2.25 -8.17 8.12
N TYR A 144 -2.35 -6.89 7.79
CA TYR A 144 -3.44 -6.02 8.24
C TYR A 144 -4.80 -6.52 7.72
N ILE A 145 -4.91 -6.80 6.43
CA ILE A 145 -6.15 -7.32 5.82
C ILE A 145 -6.47 -8.72 6.37
N ALA A 146 -5.46 -9.57 6.57
CA ALA A 146 -5.64 -10.89 7.17
C ALA A 146 -6.23 -10.78 8.59
N ALA A 147 -5.75 -9.84 9.40
CA ALA A 147 -6.30 -9.62 10.74
C ALA A 147 -7.74 -9.09 10.69
N LEU A 148 -8.06 -8.19 9.76
CA LEU A 148 -9.41 -7.64 9.59
C LEU A 148 -10.42 -8.68 9.11
N THR A 149 -9.99 -9.66 8.34
CA THR A 149 -10.83 -10.72 7.75
C THR A 149 -10.78 -12.04 8.54
N HIS A 150 -10.07 -12.08 9.67
CA HIS A 150 -9.84 -13.30 10.46
C HIS A 150 -9.17 -14.43 9.67
N ARG A 151 -8.17 -14.05 8.86
CA ARG A 151 -7.35 -14.96 8.05
C ARG A 151 -5.86 -14.87 8.42
N GLU A 152 -5.53 -14.62 9.69
CA GLU A 152 -4.17 -14.37 10.18
C GLU A 152 -3.20 -15.47 9.75
N LYS A 153 -3.63 -16.72 9.82
CA LYS A 153 -2.80 -17.85 9.43
C LYS A 153 -2.46 -17.85 7.94
N SER A 154 -3.45 -17.58 7.08
CA SER A 154 -3.24 -17.46 5.63
C SER A 154 -2.32 -16.27 5.32
N GLY A 155 -2.49 -15.14 6.02
CA GLY A 155 -1.63 -13.97 5.90
C GLY A 155 -0.18 -14.26 6.28
N GLU A 156 0.07 -14.91 7.40
CA GLU A 156 1.42 -15.31 7.82
C GLU A 156 2.09 -16.25 6.81
N GLN A 157 1.36 -17.25 6.31
CA GLN A 157 1.87 -18.18 5.31
C GLN A 157 2.19 -17.49 3.99
N LEU A 158 1.30 -16.61 3.51
CA LEU A 158 1.50 -15.85 2.28
C LEU A 158 2.75 -14.98 2.38
N VAL A 159 2.89 -14.21 3.47
CA VAL A 159 4.05 -13.35 3.67
C VAL A 159 5.35 -14.16 3.76
N GLN A 160 5.36 -15.29 4.49
CA GLN A 160 6.54 -16.16 4.57
C GLN A 160 6.93 -16.71 3.19
N THR A 161 5.95 -17.13 2.39
CA THR A 161 6.20 -17.63 1.03
C THR A 161 6.80 -16.54 0.15
N LEU A 162 6.18 -15.34 0.13
CA LEU A 162 6.69 -14.21 -0.66
C LEU A 162 8.10 -13.80 -0.21
N GLN A 163 8.36 -13.70 1.08
CA GLN A 163 9.69 -13.37 1.60
C GLN A 163 10.75 -14.39 1.20
N ALA A 164 10.42 -15.68 1.19
CA ALA A 164 11.32 -16.72 0.73
C ALA A 164 11.65 -16.55 -0.76
N GLU A 165 10.63 -16.33 -1.60
CA GLU A 165 10.80 -16.10 -3.03
C GLU A 165 11.62 -14.84 -3.34
N PHE A 166 11.39 -13.74 -2.63
CA PHE A 166 12.20 -12.52 -2.77
C PHE A 166 13.66 -12.74 -2.36
N ASN A 167 13.91 -13.56 -1.33
CA ASN A 167 15.28 -13.87 -0.90
C ASN A 167 16.02 -14.72 -1.94
N GLU A 168 15.34 -15.59 -2.68
CA GLU A 168 15.93 -16.37 -3.75
C GLU A 168 16.39 -15.49 -4.93
N THR A 169 15.62 -14.45 -5.28
CA THR A 169 15.98 -13.54 -6.38
C THR A 169 17.14 -12.62 -6.04
N LYS A 170 17.37 -12.32 -4.77
CA LYS A 170 18.38 -11.33 -4.30
C LYS A 170 19.84 -11.68 -4.63
N ASN A 171 20.13 -12.92 -5.01
CA ASN A 171 21.49 -13.40 -5.30
C ASN A 171 22.00 -13.04 -6.71
N SER A 172 21.19 -12.36 -7.53
CA SER A 172 21.46 -12.09 -8.94
C SER A 172 21.80 -10.62 -9.23
N PHE A 173 22.49 -9.92 -8.30
CA PHE A 173 22.81 -8.51 -8.51
C PHE A 173 23.69 -8.31 -9.76
N THR A 174 23.14 -7.71 -10.79
CA THR A 174 23.82 -7.38 -12.05
C THR A 174 24.28 -5.92 -12.10
N GLY A 175 23.64 -5.05 -11.32
CA GLY A 175 23.87 -3.60 -11.30
C GLY A 175 23.52 -2.88 -12.60
N LYS A 176 22.78 -3.54 -13.52
CA LYS A 176 22.34 -2.96 -14.79
C LYS A 176 21.45 -1.77 -14.56
N ARG A 177 21.67 -0.68 -15.29
CA ARG A 177 20.86 0.54 -15.21
C ARG A 177 19.52 0.33 -15.89
N VAL A 178 18.43 0.44 -15.13
CA VAL A 178 17.05 0.22 -15.57
C VAL A 178 16.32 1.54 -15.59
N PHE A 179 15.64 1.84 -16.69
CA PHE A 179 14.62 2.87 -16.79
C PHE A 179 13.25 2.22 -16.86
N TYR A 180 12.36 2.61 -15.96
CA TYR A 180 10.95 2.23 -15.99
C TYR A 180 10.13 3.39 -16.55
N GLU A 181 9.51 3.19 -17.72
CA GLU A 181 8.59 4.15 -18.31
C GLU A 181 7.16 3.80 -17.91
N LEU A 182 6.65 4.47 -16.87
CA LEU A 182 5.26 4.34 -16.43
C LEU A 182 4.32 5.07 -17.38
N TRP A 183 4.71 6.27 -17.82
CA TRP A 183 3.95 7.14 -18.73
C TRP A 183 4.89 7.94 -19.61
N ASN A 184 4.42 8.33 -20.82
CA ASN A 184 5.27 8.96 -21.86
C ASN A 184 4.99 10.44 -22.14
N ALA A 185 3.87 10.99 -21.66
CA ALA A 185 3.49 12.39 -21.97
C ALA A 185 2.76 13.06 -20.81
N PRO A 186 3.47 13.67 -19.84
CA PRO A 186 4.94 13.77 -19.69
C PRO A 186 5.59 12.43 -19.31
N TYR A 187 6.90 12.29 -19.50
CA TYR A 187 7.62 11.11 -19.03
C TYR A 187 7.51 10.99 -17.51
N GLN A 188 6.98 9.86 -17.04
CA GLN A 188 6.88 9.52 -15.63
C GLN A 188 7.58 8.20 -15.38
N SER A 189 8.37 8.13 -14.31
CA SER A 189 9.18 6.98 -13.95
C SER A 189 9.00 6.59 -12.48
N ALA A 190 9.66 5.52 -12.06
CA ALA A 190 9.81 5.17 -10.65
C ALA A 190 10.96 5.97 -10.04
N GLY A 191 10.73 6.64 -8.91
CA GLY A 191 11.76 7.21 -8.05
C GLY A 191 12.11 6.30 -6.88
N GLY A 192 12.99 6.77 -6.00
CA GLY A 192 13.53 5.96 -4.90
C GLY A 192 12.53 5.56 -3.81
N SER A 193 11.38 6.25 -3.69
CA SER A 193 10.34 5.93 -2.71
C SER A 193 9.17 5.16 -3.33
N SER A 194 9.37 4.46 -4.44
CA SER A 194 8.33 3.64 -5.05
C SER A 194 8.58 2.15 -4.84
N PHE A 195 7.53 1.35 -4.69
CA PHE A 195 7.67 -0.11 -4.67
C PHE A 195 8.34 -0.66 -5.95
N MET A 196 8.23 0.06 -7.06
CA MET A 196 8.89 -0.30 -8.32
C MET A 196 10.41 -0.15 -8.24
N ASN A 197 10.91 0.81 -7.42
CA ASN A 197 12.35 0.87 -7.11
C ASN A 197 12.81 -0.43 -6.43
N ASP A 198 12.05 -0.91 -5.45
CA ASP A 198 12.32 -2.18 -4.78
C ASP A 198 12.27 -3.36 -5.76
N VAL A 199 11.28 -3.40 -6.67
CA VAL A 199 11.20 -4.43 -7.72
C VAL A 199 12.47 -4.46 -8.56
N ILE A 200 12.96 -3.30 -8.99
CA ILE A 200 14.20 -3.20 -9.79
C ILE A 200 15.41 -3.69 -8.98
N GLU A 201 15.51 -3.31 -7.71
CA GLU A 201 16.62 -3.70 -6.83
C GLU A 201 16.59 -5.20 -6.50
N TYR A 202 15.41 -5.76 -6.18
CA TYR A 202 15.26 -7.20 -5.93
C TYR A 202 15.53 -8.05 -7.18
N ALA A 203 15.24 -7.50 -8.37
CA ALA A 203 15.60 -8.13 -9.64
C ALA A 203 17.11 -8.04 -9.96
N GLY A 204 17.89 -7.35 -9.14
CA GLY A 204 19.34 -7.18 -9.30
C GLY A 204 19.74 -6.01 -10.20
N GLY A 205 18.81 -5.15 -10.59
CA GLY A 205 19.04 -3.94 -11.36
C GLY A 205 19.36 -2.72 -10.49
N LYS A 206 19.59 -1.60 -11.15
CA LYS A 206 19.73 -0.28 -10.55
C LYS A 206 18.79 0.68 -11.23
N ASN A 207 17.81 1.19 -10.50
CA ASN A 207 16.91 2.23 -10.98
C ASN A 207 17.70 3.52 -11.27
N ILE A 208 17.60 4.04 -12.51
CA ILE A 208 18.34 5.26 -12.87
C ILE A 208 17.83 6.52 -12.18
N PHE A 209 16.64 6.49 -11.57
CA PHE A 209 16.06 7.60 -10.83
C PHE A 209 15.88 7.32 -9.32
N ALA A 210 16.59 6.35 -8.76
CA ALA A 210 16.56 6.04 -7.33
C ALA A 210 16.99 7.21 -6.42
N ASP A 211 17.70 8.20 -6.96
CA ASP A 211 18.10 9.42 -6.26
C ASP A 211 16.99 10.46 -6.09
N ILE A 212 15.87 10.30 -6.79
CA ILE A 212 14.68 11.16 -6.67
C ILE A 212 13.74 10.56 -5.60
N LYS A 213 13.42 11.36 -4.58
CA LYS A 213 12.57 10.91 -3.46
C LYS A 213 11.09 10.77 -3.81
N ASP A 214 10.60 11.47 -4.84
CA ASP A 214 9.23 11.29 -5.30
C ASP A 214 9.04 9.85 -5.78
N ALA A 215 7.92 9.22 -5.44
CA ALA A 215 7.65 7.84 -5.83
C ALA A 215 7.50 7.71 -7.35
N TYR A 216 6.85 8.68 -8.00
CA TYR A 216 6.59 8.64 -9.44
C TYR A 216 6.88 10.01 -10.09
N PRO A 217 8.17 10.40 -10.17
CA PRO A 217 8.55 11.71 -10.67
C PRO A 217 8.29 11.87 -12.16
N ILE A 218 7.94 13.09 -12.53
CA ILE A 218 8.04 13.55 -13.93
C ILE A 218 9.51 13.84 -14.21
N VAL A 219 10.04 13.23 -15.27
CA VAL A 219 11.45 13.33 -15.66
C VAL A 219 11.57 13.89 -17.07
N SER A 220 12.72 14.51 -17.40
CA SER A 220 12.95 15.00 -18.76
C SER A 220 13.63 13.94 -19.64
N GLU A 221 13.43 14.05 -20.95
CA GLU A 221 14.09 13.18 -21.94
C GLU A 221 15.61 13.27 -21.84
N GLU A 222 16.14 14.49 -21.63
CA GLU A 222 17.58 14.72 -21.47
C GLU A 222 18.13 14.00 -20.24
N ALA A 223 17.39 13.98 -19.14
CA ALA A 223 17.80 13.27 -17.92
C ALA A 223 17.84 11.74 -18.16
N ILE A 224 16.88 11.20 -18.89
CA ILE A 224 16.87 9.77 -19.25
C ILE A 224 18.10 9.43 -20.11
N VAL A 225 18.34 10.22 -21.18
CA VAL A 225 19.46 10.03 -22.10
C VAL A 225 20.80 10.17 -21.38
N ALA A 226 20.95 11.18 -20.50
CA ALA A 226 22.18 11.42 -19.74
C ALA A 226 22.50 10.26 -18.75
N ARG A 227 21.46 9.63 -18.18
CA ARG A 227 21.61 8.48 -17.25
C ARG A 227 21.85 7.17 -17.99
N ASN A 228 21.66 7.16 -19.30
CA ASN A 228 21.98 6.10 -20.24
C ASN A 228 21.59 4.70 -19.74
N PRO A 229 20.30 4.36 -19.67
CA PRO A 229 19.86 3.03 -19.22
C PRO A 229 20.36 1.92 -20.14
N GLU A 230 20.66 0.76 -19.55
CA GLU A 230 21.03 -0.46 -20.25
C GLU A 230 19.82 -1.32 -20.58
N VAL A 231 18.73 -1.12 -19.83
CA VAL A 231 17.42 -1.76 -20.02
C VAL A 231 16.33 -0.70 -19.87
N VAL A 232 15.35 -0.76 -20.74
CA VAL A 232 14.09 0.02 -20.64
C VAL A 232 12.94 -0.96 -20.51
N ILE A 233 12.13 -0.80 -19.47
CA ILE A 233 10.87 -1.51 -19.33
C ILE A 233 9.72 -0.50 -19.42
N ILE A 234 8.68 -0.88 -20.16
CA ILE A 234 7.53 -0.02 -20.48
C ILE A 234 6.29 -0.69 -19.96
N SER A 235 5.53 0.00 -19.10
CA SER A 235 4.20 -0.46 -18.74
C SER A 235 3.24 -0.33 -19.93
N ALA A 236 2.51 -1.38 -20.25
CA ALA A 236 1.56 -1.41 -21.36
C ALA A 236 0.34 -0.51 -21.21
N MET A 237 0.24 0.29 -20.13
CA MET A 237 -0.93 1.12 -19.80
C MET A 237 -1.28 2.16 -20.86
N ASN A 238 -0.29 2.70 -21.58
CA ASN A 238 -0.46 3.83 -22.51
C ASN A 238 -0.50 3.44 -23.99
N GLY A 239 -0.48 2.13 -24.28
CA GLY A 239 -0.53 1.60 -25.65
C GLY A 239 0.71 1.89 -26.50
N ILE A 240 1.80 2.36 -25.90
CA ILE A 240 3.06 2.62 -26.59
C ILE A 240 3.75 1.31 -26.97
N SER A 241 4.40 1.27 -28.15
CA SER A 241 5.12 0.08 -28.60
C SER A 241 6.63 0.21 -28.40
N VAL A 242 7.31 -0.94 -28.41
CA VAL A 242 8.78 -1.01 -28.38
C VAL A 242 9.39 -0.27 -29.56
N GLU A 243 8.78 -0.40 -30.76
CA GLU A 243 9.21 0.24 -31.98
C GLU A 243 9.15 1.78 -31.88
N GLU A 244 8.10 2.29 -31.24
CA GLU A 244 7.94 3.74 -31.01
C GLU A 244 9.04 4.27 -30.09
N ILE A 245 9.36 3.57 -28.99
CA ILE A 245 10.47 3.94 -28.11
C ILE A 245 11.80 3.92 -28.88
N CYS A 246 12.06 2.85 -29.62
CA CYS A 246 13.31 2.70 -30.37
C CYS A 246 13.46 3.73 -31.50
N SER A 247 12.37 4.32 -31.98
CA SER A 247 12.38 5.35 -33.03
C SER A 247 12.59 6.77 -32.51
N ARG A 248 12.58 7.00 -31.18
CA ARG A 248 12.79 8.33 -30.59
C ARG A 248 14.17 8.88 -30.99
N PRO A 249 14.26 10.05 -31.64
CA PRO A 249 15.52 10.56 -32.19
C PRO A 249 16.63 10.77 -31.14
N ALA A 250 16.25 11.26 -29.94
CA ALA A 250 17.20 11.48 -28.84
C ALA A 250 17.76 10.19 -28.25
N TRP A 251 17.04 9.06 -28.41
CA TRP A 251 17.39 7.79 -27.77
C TRP A 251 18.29 6.89 -28.61
N LYS A 252 18.60 7.26 -29.85
CA LYS A 252 19.43 6.46 -30.76
C LYS A 252 20.78 6.01 -30.18
N ASN A 253 21.31 6.78 -29.21
CA ASN A 253 22.59 6.52 -28.53
C ASN A 253 22.43 5.88 -27.15
N VAL A 254 21.21 5.69 -26.64
CA VAL A 254 20.96 5.01 -25.38
C VAL A 254 21.30 3.53 -25.49
N ASP A 255 22.02 3.01 -24.53
CA ASP A 255 22.53 1.62 -24.57
C ASP A 255 21.41 0.58 -24.69
N ALA A 256 20.28 0.79 -24.03
CA ALA A 256 19.10 -0.07 -24.16
C ALA A 256 18.60 -0.15 -25.60
N VAL A 257 18.51 0.99 -26.29
CA VAL A 257 18.03 1.05 -27.69
C VAL A 257 19.03 0.42 -28.65
N LYS A 258 20.33 0.76 -28.51
CA LYS A 258 21.39 0.17 -29.33
C LYS A 258 21.44 -1.35 -29.25
N ASN A 259 21.20 -1.88 -28.04
CA ASN A 259 21.32 -3.31 -27.78
C ASN A 259 19.96 -4.03 -27.84
N LYS A 260 18.88 -3.36 -28.26
CA LYS A 260 17.52 -3.90 -28.35
C LYS A 260 17.00 -4.48 -27.05
N ARG A 261 17.28 -3.79 -25.93
CA ARG A 261 16.86 -4.16 -24.57
C ARG A 261 15.76 -3.22 -24.08
N VAL A 262 14.74 -3.09 -24.89
CA VAL A 262 13.52 -2.34 -24.63
C VAL A 262 12.38 -3.35 -24.59
N TYR A 263 11.69 -3.45 -23.47
CA TYR A 263 10.71 -4.51 -23.22
C TYR A 263 9.36 -3.90 -22.79
N LEU A 264 8.30 -4.41 -23.40
CA LEU A 264 6.94 -4.15 -22.94
C LEU A 264 6.60 -5.21 -21.90
N VAL A 265 6.19 -4.76 -20.70
CA VAL A 265 5.84 -5.64 -19.58
C VAL A 265 4.36 -5.56 -19.26
N ASP A 266 3.83 -6.61 -18.63
CA ASP A 266 2.45 -6.67 -18.21
C ASP A 266 2.17 -5.59 -17.14
N ALA A 267 1.30 -4.63 -17.49
CA ALA A 267 0.96 -3.54 -16.59
C ALA A 267 0.36 -4.03 -15.28
N ASP A 268 -0.47 -5.07 -15.29
CA ASP A 268 -1.13 -5.59 -14.10
C ASP A 268 -0.14 -6.18 -13.09
N ILE A 269 0.96 -6.75 -13.59
CA ILE A 269 2.01 -7.31 -12.73
C ILE A 269 2.95 -6.21 -12.21
N PHE A 270 3.27 -5.21 -13.06
CA PHE A 270 4.25 -4.16 -12.73
C PHE A 270 3.65 -2.92 -12.06
N THR A 271 2.32 -2.75 -12.04
CA THR A 271 1.69 -1.57 -11.43
C THR A 271 0.82 -1.87 -10.22
N ARG A 272 0.49 -3.15 -9.97
CA ARG A 272 -0.34 -3.56 -8.84
C ARG A 272 0.54 -4.01 -7.67
N PRO A 273 0.63 -3.24 -6.57
CA PRO A 273 1.40 -3.62 -5.39
C PRO A 273 0.65 -4.69 -4.58
N GLY A 274 0.71 -5.93 -5.03
CA GLY A 274 0.01 -7.08 -4.46
C GLY A 274 0.86 -8.35 -4.45
N PRO A 275 0.28 -9.51 -4.13
CA PRO A 275 1.02 -10.77 -4.01
C PRO A 275 1.77 -11.18 -5.29
N ARG A 276 1.30 -10.74 -6.47
CA ARG A 276 1.94 -11.05 -7.75
C ARG A 276 3.18 -10.22 -8.06
N VAL A 277 3.53 -9.24 -7.24
CA VAL A 277 4.72 -8.39 -7.44
C VAL A 277 6.02 -9.21 -7.56
N ILE A 278 6.09 -10.41 -6.95
CA ILE A 278 7.22 -11.32 -7.10
C ILE A 278 7.42 -11.76 -8.56
N ASN A 279 6.35 -11.84 -9.36
CA ASN A 279 6.44 -12.18 -10.77
C ASN A 279 7.12 -11.05 -11.57
N ALA A 280 6.85 -9.77 -11.22
CA ALA A 280 7.57 -8.64 -11.80
C ALA A 280 9.08 -8.72 -11.52
N VAL A 281 9.45 -9.09 -10.29
CA VAL A 281 10.86 -9.27 -9.90
C VAL A 281 11.51 -10.41 -10.71
N LYS A 282 10.86 -11.57 -10.81
CA LYS A 282 11.37 -12.72 -11.55
C LYS A 282 11.49 -12.43 -13.05
N GLU A 283 10.49 -11.79 -13.64
CA GLU A 283 10.51 -11.38 -15.04
C GLU A 283 11.65 -10.40 -15.31
N LEU A 284 11.74 -9.33 -14.52
CA LEU A 284 12.79 -8.34 -14.68
C LEU A 284 14.17 -8.96 -14.45
N ASN A 285 14.34 -9.84 -13.45
CA ASN A 285 15.60 -10.56 -13.23
C ASN A 285 16.05 -11.31 -14.49
N SER A 286 15.12 -12.01 -15.17
CA SER A 286 15.43 -12.70 -16.42
C SER A 286 15.81 -11.76 -17.57
N LEU A 287 15.22 -10.55 -17.61
CA LEU A 287 15.55 -9.52 -18.61
C LEU A 287 16.93 -8.85 -18.34
N LEU A 288 17.47 -8.99 -17.14
CA LEU A 288 18.77 -8.44 -16.74
C LEU A 288 19.93 -9.43 -16.91
N ASP A 289 19.64 -10.68 -17.24
CA ASP A 289 20.64 -11.75 -17.43
C ASP A 289 21.24 -11.69 -18.85
N PHE A 290 22.26 -10.82 -19.06
CA PHE A 290 23.02 -10.67 -20.32
C PHE A 290 24.44 -10.19 -20.10
#